data_033f21bc6c0e1cb466e0607920fa1359
#
_entry.id   033f21bc6c0e1cb466e0607920fa1359
#
_cell.length_a   1.000
_cell.length_b   1.000
_cell.length_c   1.000
_cell.angle_alpha   90.00
_cell.angle_beta   90.00
_cell.angle_gamma   90.00
#
_symmetry.space_group_name_H-M   'P 1'
#
loop_
_entity.id
_entity.type
_entity.pdbx_description
1 polymer ?
#
loop_
_entity_poly.entity_id
_entity_poly.type
_entity_poly.pdbx_seq_one_letter_code
_entity_poly.pdbx_strand_id
1 'polypeptide(L)'
;MDNVVYADCVLINGKVATVDAHFSFKRAIAVKQGWIINVGEDQEIQQHIGPQTQVIDLGGKLILPAAHDSHIHIGWLADSWHCLNCQDVRSLAVLRERLRDQAARTPAGAWIRVCGLDPNAIKECAAEQRSLTRWDIDDVTADHPTLLALWDGHSCIVNSRALALSGLDASTPDPLGGHLGRTASGELDGNFIDLPALHLASGTMPRLTVAALKENLMAAQRLMNSEGYASYTEGAMGPGENTREVGAAGDRAIAAYRELQDEGKLTVRVSIAFYSAERGVQSCATLKRDLDSFDFSLFTDRDWLDCRTIKLFCDGVPTSHTAWMNQDYADRPGYRGRSVFGGPEATEEAQVEALQQMILLAHQRGFQVAVHAVGDKAVKVTINSFVQAIQRYPGESRRHYVLHGSMGDRQDFVTAAKYGILLSEQPSPGGPAYDYEQRVRYCGIKGEICKGLRDIIDLGVIVAGGSDGIMALVNWRKMVQAAVTRKSSSSGNVIRPELAISVADGVRMYTINAAYQEGKEAVRGSIEVGKVADFQVLDRDIFAVAHEEIGASRVVMTMVGGNVVFQD
;
A
#
# COMPACT_ATOMS: atom_id res chain seq x y z
N MET A 1 17.90 1.01 -48.65
CA MET A 1 18.51 0.21 -47.54
C MET A 1 17.97 0.83 -46.29
N ASP A 2 16.99 0.18 -45.69
CA ASP A 2 16.45 0.65 -44.39
C ASP A 2 17.61 0.61 -43.39
N ASN A 3 17.91 1.74 -42.79
CA ASN A 3 18.95 1.83 -41.74
C ASN A 3 18.52 0.94 -40.57
N VAL A 4 19.06 -0.26 -40.50
CA VAL A 4 18.81 -1.17 -39.36
C VAL A 4 19.35 -0.50 -38.09
N VAL A 5 18.49 -0.27 -37.15
CA VAL A 5 18.85 0.28 -35.84
C VAL A 5 19.34 -0.87 -34.97
N TYR A 6 20.63 -0.89 -34.64
CA TYR A 6 21.19 -1.86 -33.71
C TYR A 6 20.73 -1.52 -32.26
N ALA A 7 20.29 -2.55 -31.54
CA ALA A 7 19.91 -2.47 -30.15
C ALA A 7 21.13 -2.37 -29.23
N ASP A 8 20.94 -1.81 -28.02
CA ASP A 8 21.95 -1.90 -26.96
C ASP A 8 21.85 -3.27 -26.27
N CYS A 9 20.61 -3.80 -26.16
CA CYS A 9 20.33 -5.10 -25.58
C CYS A 9 19.18 -5.80 -26.34
N VAL A 10 19.32 -7.12 -26.53
CA VAL A 10 18.18 -7.96 -26.97
C VAL A 10 17.95 -9.09 -25.99
N LEU A 11 16.68 -9.40 -25.75
CA LEU A 11 16.25 -10.56 -24.98
C LEU A 11 15.62 -11.54 -25.97
N ILE A 12 16.13 -12.77 -26.03
CA ILE A 12 15.72 -13.79 -27.02
C ILE A 12 15.32 -15.09 -26.31
N ASN A 13 14.67 -15.98 -27.08
CA ASN A 13 14.31 -17.32 -26.62
C ASN A 13 13.48 -17.28 -25.32
N GLY A 14 12.53 -16.35 -25.20
CA GLY A 14 11.64 -16.20 -24.06
C GLY A 14 10.18 -16.56 -24.37
N LYS A 15 9.34 -16.46 -23.36
CA LYS A 15 7.90 -16.34 -23.46
C LYS A 15 7.51 -14.94 -23.01
N VAL A 16 7.32 -14.01 -23.93
CA VAL A 16 7.03 -12.59 -23.66
C VAL A 16 5.51 -12.40 -23.60
N ALA A 17 4.93 -12.21 -22.41
CA ALA A 17 3.56 -11.76 -22.27
C ALA A 17 3.53 -10.24 -22.35
N THR A 18 3.03 -9.69 -23.44
CA THR A 18 3.12 -8.25 -23.75
C THR A 18 2.23 -7.37 -22.88
N VAL A 19 1.14 -7.93 -22.38
CA VAL A 19 0.09 -7.17 -21.64
C VAL A 19 -0.47 -5.99 -22.47
N ASP A 20 -0.38 -6.10 -23.80
CA ASP A 20 -1.08 -5.22 -24.72
C ASP A 20 -2.60 -5.41 -24.66
N ALA A 21 -3.35 -4.68 -25.48
CA ALA A 21 -4.80 -4.76 -25.51
C ALA A 21 -5.33 -6.21 -25.74
N HIS A 22 -4.58 -7.04 -26.47
CA HIS A 22 -4.92 -8.43 -26.81
C HIS A 22 -4.30 -9.46 -25.87
N PHE A 23 -3.44 -9.04 -24.94
CA PHE A 23 -2.62 -9.92 -24.10
C PHE A 23 -1.81 -10.91 -24.95
N SER A 24 -1.06 -10.39 -25.90
CA SER A 24 -0.32 -11.18 -26.87
C SER A 24 0.92 -11.85 -26.25
N PHE A 25 1.37 -12.95 -26.86
CA PHE A 25 2.62 -13.61 -26.49
C PHE A 25 3.60 -13.52 -27.67
N LYS A 26 4.87 -13.16 -27.36
CA LYS A 26 5.99 -13.06 -28.27
C LYS A 26 7.17 -13.84 -27.74
N ARG A 27 8.32 -13.79 -28.43
CA ARG A 27 9.51 -14.55 -28.03
C ARG A 27 10.71 -13.69 -27.66
N ALA A 28 10.79 -12.47 -28.21
CA ALA A 28 11.98 -11.66 -28.10
C ALA A 28 11.68 -10.16 -28.10
N ILE A 29 12.63 -9.37 -27.57
CA ILE A 29 12.54 -7.91 -27.42
C ILE A 29 13.89 -7.30 -27.80
N ALA A 30 13.86 -6.16 -28.52
CA ALA A 30 15.03 -5.32 -28.76
C ALA A 30 14.90 -3.99 -28.03
N VAL A 31 15.96 -3.59 -27.32
CA VAL A 31 16.00 -2.38 -26.48
C VAL A 31 17.12 -1.46 -26.93
N LYS A 32 16.82 -0.16 -27.04
CA LYS A 32 17.82 0.88 -27.32
C LYS A 32 17.58 2.10 -26.44
N GLN A 33 18.64 2.56 -25.79
CA GLN A 33 18.61 3.74 -24.90
C GLN A 33 17.45 3.69 -23.87
N GLY A 34 17.20 2.49 -23.33
CA GLY A 34 16.12 2.26 -22.35
C GLY A 34 14.72 2.13 -22.93
N TRP A 35 14.55 2.16 -24.26
CA TRP A 35 13.26 2.07 -24.94
C TRP A 35 13.14 0.78 -25.75
N ILE A 36 11.93 0.24 -25.80
CA ILE A 36 11.61 -0.91 -26.64
C ILE A 36 11.53 -0.45 -28.09
N ILE A 37 12.38 -0.99 -28.96
CA ILE A 37 12.40 -0.66 -30.38
C ILE A 37 11.78 -1.74 -31.26
N ASN A 38 11.68 -2.99 -30.77
CA ASN A 38 10.98 -4.07 -31.44
C ASN A 38 10.54 -5.16 -30.44
N VAL A 39 9.42 -5.83 -30.74
CA VAL A 39 8.88 -6.98 -30.00
C VAL A 39 8.34 -7.99 -31.00
N GLY A 40 8.87 -9.20 -31.05
CA GLY A 40 8.49 -10.16 -32.08
C GLY A 40 9.03 -11.57 -31.82
N GLU A 41 9.24 -12.29 -32.92
CA GLU A 41 9.88 -13.60 -32.92
C GLU A 41 11.40 -13.45 -32.85
N ASP A 42 12.12 -14.48 -32.42
CA ASP A 42 13.59 -14.45 -32.31
C ASP A 42 14.25 -14.03 -33.64
N GLN A 43 13.75 -14.51 -34.77
CA GLN A 43 14.28 -14.18 -36.09
C GLN A 43 14.12 -12.68 -36.46
N GLU A 44 13.01 -12.06 -36.03
CA GLU A 44 12.76 -10.64 -36.26
C GLU A 44 13.68 -9.77 -35.41
N ILE A 45 14.04 -10.21 -34.22
CA ILE A 45 14.90 -9.47 -33.30
C ILE A 45 16.38 -9.61 -33.66
N GLN A 46 16.78 -10.72 -34.26
CA GLN A 46 18.18 -10.94 -34.70
C GLN A 46 18.72 -9.82 -35.60
N GLN A 47 17.90 -9.18 -36.42
CA GLN A 47 18.32 -8.05 -37.27
C GLN A 47 18.81 -6.83 -36.47
N HIS A 48 18.44 -6.71 -35.21
CA HIS A 48 18.85 -5.63 -34.30
C HIS A 48 20.18 -5.94 -33.57
N ILE A 49 20.76 -7.12 -33.76
CA ILE A 49 22.03 -7.50 -33.12
C ILE A 49 23.20 -6.92 -33.92
N GLY A 50 23.90 -5.98 -33.31
CA GLY A 50 25.15 -5.41 -33.81
C GLY A 50 26.38 -5.83 -32.98
N PRO A 51 27.59 -5.37 -33.33
CA PRO A 51 28.82 -5.77 -32.65
C PRO A 51 28.90 -5.46 -31.16
N GLN A 52 28.10 -4.49 -30.68
CA GLN A 52 28.07 -4.05 -29.26
C GLN A 52 26.78 -4.42 -28.56
N THR A 53 25.86 -5.11 -29.23
CA THR A 53 24.57 -5.50 -28.65
C THR A 53 24.77 -6.60 -27.63
N GLN A 54 24.30 -6.36 -26.38
CA GLN A 54 24.22 -7.40 -25.38
C GLN A 54 23.07 -8.37 -25.73
N VAL A 55 23.35 -9.65 -25.78
CA VAL A 55 22.35 -10.69 -26.03
C VAL A 55 22.08 -11.44 -24.75
N ILE A 56 20.81 -11.43 -24.30
CA ILE A 56 20.34 -12.15 -23.13
C ILE A 56 19.44 -13.30 -23.59
N ASP A 57 19.89 -14.53 -23.42
CA ASP A 57 19.09 -15.73 -23.68
C ASP A 57 18.24 -16.05 -22.44
N LEU A 58 16.93 -16.02 -22.61
CA LEU A 58 15.97 -16.26 -21.53
C LEU A 58 15.73 -17.75 -21.25
N GLY A 59 16.17 -18.65 -22.13
CA GLY A 59 16.03 -20.10 -21.96
C GLY A 59 14.58 -20.56 -21.80
N GLY A 60 13.65 -19.92 -22.49
CA GLY A 60 12.21 -20.23 -22.42
C GLY A 60 11.47 -19.63 -21.23
N LYS A 61 12.12 -18.82 -20.38
CA LYS A 61 11.49 -18.21 -19.20
C LYS A 61 10.42 -17.18 -19.58
N LEU A 62 9.48 -16.98 -18.66
CA LEU A 62 8.43 -15.98 -18.81
C LEU A 62 8.98 -14.58 -18.54
N ILE A 63 8.75 -13.67 -19.47
CA ILE A 63 8.99 -12.24 -19.30
C ILE A 63 7.66 -11.47 -19.28
N LEU A 64 7.55 -10.54 -18.37
CA LEU A 64 6.40 -9.67 -18.15
C LEU A 64 6.87 -8.22 -18.08
N PRO A 65 5.99 -7.22 -18.32
CA PRO A 65 6.28 -5.87 -17.85
C PRO A 65 6.67 -5.91 -16.38
N ALA A 66 7.60 -5.09 -15.95
CA ALA A 66 7.91 -4.99 -14.53
C ALA A 66 6.67 -4.56 -13.73
N ALA A 67 6.55 -5.08 -12.54
CA ALA A 67 5.40 -4.80 -11.69
C ALA A 67 5.40 -3.35 -11.19
N HIS A 68 4.21 -2.84 -10.92
CA HIS A 68 3.95 -1.60 -10.22
C HIS A 68 3.09 -1.89 -8.99
N ASP A 69 3.53 -1.46 -7.82
CA ASP A 69 2.72 -1.51 -6.59
C ASP A 69 1.87 -0.24 -6.50
N SER A 70 0.55 -0.35 -6.68
CA SER A 70 -0.35 0.81 -6.74
C SER A 70 -0.61 1.48 -5.39
N HIS A 71 -0.21 0.84 -4.29
CA HIS A 71 -0.31 1.36 -2.93
C HIS A 71 0.58 0.58 -1.96
N ILE A 72 1.63 1.22 -1.46
CA ILE A 72 2.57 0.65 -0.50
C ILE A 72 3.07 1.75 0.45
N HIS A 73 3.53 1.38 1.62
CA HIS A 73 4.16 2.26 2.59
C HIS A 73 5.65 1.90 2.75
N ILE A 74 6.46 2.27 1.76
CA ILE A 74 7.90 1.93 1.71
C ILE A 74 8.66 2.51 2.89
N GLY A 75 8.33 3.71 3.32
CA GLY A 75 8.92 4.32 4.51
C GLY A 75 8.71 3.46 5.75
N TRP A 76 7.52 2.91 5.94
CA TRP A 76 7.21 2.02 7.05
C TRP A 76 7.85 0.65 6.90
N LEU A 77 7.82 0.07 5.70
CA LEU A 77 8.48 -1.21 5.42
C LEU A 77 9.96 -1.13 5.77
N ALA A 78 10.67 -0.11 5.28
CA ALA A 78 12.08 0.07 5.54
C ALA A 78 12.40 0.34 7.02
N ASP A 79 11.55 1.13 7.70
CA ASP A 79 11.66 1.41 9.11
C ASP A 79 11.41 0.17 9.98
N SER A 80 10.52 -0.73 9.54
CA SER A 80 10.21 -1.97 10.26
C SER A 80 11.42 -2.90 10.41
N TRP A 81 12.43 -2.80 9.55
CA TRP A 81 13.67 -3.59 9.67
C TRP A 81 14.51 -3.20 10.87
N HIS A 82 14.28 -2.01 11.44
CA HIS A 82 14.92 -1.52 12.66
C HIS A 82 14.05 -1.76 13.91
N CYS A 83 12.93 -2.45 13.77
CA CYS A 83 12.02 -2.79 14.85
C CYS A 83 12.13 -4.28 15.21
N LEU A 84 11.75 -4.62 16.44
CA LEU A 84 11.55 -6.01 16.85
C LEU A 84 10.33 -6.57 16.12
N ASN A 85 10.55 -7.51 15.19
CA ASN A 85 9.44 -8.14 14.46
C ASN A 85 8.71 -9.13 15.36
N CYS A 86 7.38 -8.97 15.51
CA CYS A 86 6.49 -9.81 16.31
C CYS A 86 5.31 -10.39 15.50
N GLN A 87 5.39 -10.48 14.18
CA GLN A 87 4.32 -11.00 13.32
C GLN A 87 3.96 -12.46 13.63
N ASP A 88 4.92 -13.27 14.07
CA ASP A 88 4.75 -14.69 14.39
C ASP A 88 4.40 -14.94 15.86
N VAL A 89 4.34 -13.92 16.69
CA VAL A 89 4.05 -14.04 18.12
C VAL A 89 2.57 -14.39 18.33
N ARG A 90 2.34 -15.44 19.13
CA ARG A 90 1.01 -15.98 19.44
C ARG A 90 0.76 -16.19 20.92
N SER A 91 1.70 -15.84 21.79
CA SER A 91 1.53 -15.92 23.24
C SER A 91 2.18 -14.76 23.96
N LEU A 92 1.63 -14.38 25.11
CA LEU A 92 2.15 -13.32 25.96
C LEU A 92 3.54 -13.66 26.50
N ALA A 93 3.78 -14.93 26.83
CA ALA A 93 5.09 -15.38 27.31
C ALA A 93 6.19 -15.13 26.28
N VAL A 94 5.97 -15.46 25.01
CA VAL A 94 6.93 -15.24 23.91
C VAL A 94 7.12 -13.74 23.65
N LEU A 95 6.04 -12.95 23.67
CA LEU A 95 6.14 -11.48 23.53
C LEU A 95 7.04 -10.89 24.61
N ARG A 96 6.79 -11.24 25.87
CA ARG A 96 7.55 -10.73 27.02
C ARG A 96 9.01 -11.20 27.00
N GLU A 97 9.30 -12.41 26.57
CA GLU A 97 10.66 -12.92 26.38
C GLU A 97 11.42 -12.06 25.35
N ARG A 98 10.83 -11.87 24.14
CA ARG A 98 11.44 -11.04 23.10
C ARG A 98 11.65 -9.59 23.53
N LEU A 99 10.70 -9.01 24.25
CA LEU A 99 10.81 -7.65 24.78
C LEU A 99 11.94 -7.54 25.82
N ARG A 100 12.08 -8.53 26.73
CA ARG A 100 13.16 -8.59 27.71
C ARG A 100 14.54 -8.69 27.04
N ASP A 101 14.65 -9.55 26.03
CA ASP A 101 15.89 -9.68 25.26
C ASP A 101 16.24 -8.42 24.50
N GLN A 102 15.23 -7.73 23.95
CA GLN A 102 15.43 -6.45 23.28
C GLN A 102 15.82 -5.35 24.27
N ALA A 103 15.19 -5.29 25.44
CA ALA A 103 15.52 -4.33 26.49
C ALA A 103 16.99 -4.47 26.96
N ALA A 104 17.46 -5.72 27.12
CA ALA A 104 18.84 -6.00 27.50
C ALA A 104 19.89 -5.53 26.46
N ARG A 105 19.51 -5.35 25.20
CA ARG A 105 20.37 -4.90 24.09
C ARG A 105 20.21 -3.42 23.77
N THR A 106 19.15 -2.79 24.26
CA THR A 106 18.82 -1.39 23.96
C THR A 106 19.50 -0.48 25.02
N PRO A 107 20.17 0.61 24.62
CA PRO A 107 20.71 1.56 25.58
C PRO A 107 19.66 2.10 26.55
N ALA A 108 19.98 2.24 27.82
CA ALA A 108 19.04 2.69 28.85
C ALA A 108 18.33 4.00 28.44
N GLY A 109 17.00 4.03 28.57
CA GLY A 109 16.17 5.15 28.19
C GLY A 109 15.91 5.31 26.69
N ALA A 110 16.55 4.53 25.83
CA ALA A 110 16.24 4.52 24.40
C ALA A 110 14.93 3.76 24.11
N TRP A 111 14.25 4.15 23.04
CA TRP A 111 13.00 3.55 22.63
C TRP A 111 13.15 2.09 22.17
N ILE A 112 12.23 1.23 22.61
CA ILE A 112 12.00 -0.09 22.00
C ILE A 112 10.82 0.05 21.04
N ARG A 113 11.07 -0.36 19.80
CA ARG A 113 10.07 -0.33 18.73
C ARG A 113 9.78 -1.76 18.28
N VAL A 114 8.50 -2.11 18.30
CA VAL A 114 8.00 -3.42 17.86
C VAL A 114 7.09 -3.22 16.66
N CYS A 115 7.11 -4.14 15.73
CA CYS A 115 6.25 -4.11 14.57
C CYS A 115 5.55 -5.45 14.33
N GLY A 116 4.34 -5.38 13.73
CA GLY A 116 3.63 -6.51 13.19
C GLY A 116 2.86 -7.37 14.19
N LEU A 117 2.79 -6.95 15.44
CA LEU A 117 2.04 -7.71 16.43
C LEU A 117 0.54 -7.72 16.11
N ASP A 118 -0.07 -8.90 16.09
CA ASP A 118 -1.51 -9.06 16.14
C ASP A 118 -1.95 -9.34 17.58
N PRO A 119 -2.53 -8.37 18.29
CA PRO A 119 -2.94 -8.56 19.68
C PRO A 119 -4.08 -9.59 19.81
N ASN A 120 -4.89 -9.77 18.77
CA ASN A 120 -5.98 -10.74 18.75
C ASN A 120 -5.49 -12.20 18.62
N ALA A 121 -4.25 -12.38 18.18
CA ALA A 121 -3.62 -13.70 18.07
C ALA A 121 -2.93 -14.16 19.37
N ILE A 122 -2.87 -13.30 20.40
CA ILE A 122 -2.29 -13.65 21.72
C ILE A 122 -3.27 -14.55 22.48
N LYS A 123 -2.90 -15.82 22.65
CA LYS A 123 -3.78 -16.86 23.18
C LYS A 123 -4.32 -16.57 24.58
N GLU A 124 -3.48 -16.01 25.44
CA GLU A 124 -3.86 -15.66 26.81
C GLU A 124 -4.91 -14.55 26.83
N CYS A 125 -4.72 -13.50 26.05
CA CYS A 125 -5.68 -12.41 25.93
C CYS A 125 -7.01 -12.91 25.35
N ALA A 126 -6.95 -13.78 24.33
CA ALA A 126 -8.15 -14.38 23.73
C ALA A 126 -8.90 -15.28 24.72
N ALA A 127 -8.20 -16.09 25.53
CA ALA A 127 -8.80 -16.95 26.55
C ALA A 127 -9.47 -16.14 27.68
N GLU A 128 -8.87 -15.02 28.05
CA GLU A 128 -9.37 -14.09 29.09
C GLU A 128 -10.40 -13.08 28.54
N GLN A 129 -10.69 -13.11 27.23
CA GLN A 129 -11.60 -12.17 26.55
C GLN A 129 -11.25 -10.70 26.80
N ARG A 130 -9.96 -10.37 26.79
CA ARG A 130 -9.45 -9.01 27.00
C ARG A 130 -8.47 -8.58 25.92
N SER A 131 -8.27 -7.28 25.80
CA SER A 131 -7.20 -6.71 24.97
C SER A 131 -5.84 -6.84 25.64
N LEU A 132 -4.78 -6.85 24.84
CA LEU A 132 -3.42 -6.62 25.31
C LEU A 132 -3.30 -5.16 25.78
N THR A 133 -2.61 -4.92 26.88
CA THR A 133 -2.49 -3.60 27.50
C THR A 133 -1.04 -3.30 27.93
N ARG A 134 -0.77 -2.07 28.34
CA ARG A 134 0.54 -1.67 28.85
C ARG A 134 1.04 -2.52 30.01
N TRP A 135 0.14 -2.95 30.91
CA TRP A 135 0.51 -3.74 32.08
C TRP A 135 1.05 -5.14 31.74
N ASP A 136 0.72 -5.64 30.56
CA ASP A 136 1.26 -6.92 30.08
C ASP A 136 2.76 -6.84 29.73
N ILE A 137 3.30 -5.61 29.54
CA ILE A 137 4.67 -5.37 29.06
C ILE A 137 5.50 -4.45 29.96
N ASP A 138 4.90 -3.74 30.90
CA ASP A 138 5.55 -2.70 31.71
C ASP A 138 6.75 -3.22 32.49
N ASP A 139 6.65 -4.36 33.14
CA ASP A 139 7.71 -4.91 33.98
C ASP A 139 8.94 -5.41 33.20
N VAL A 140 8.75 -5.81 31.95
CA VAL A 140 9.86 -6.27 31.06
C VAL A 140 10.46 -5.13 30.24
N THR A 141 9.86 -3.94 30.25
CA THR A 141 10.32 -2.75 29.51
C THR A 141 10.40 -1.49 30.37
N ALA A 142 10.51 -1.63 31.71
CA ALA A 142 10.38 -0.54 32.67
C ALA A 142 11.34 0.64 32.41
N ASP A 143 12.57 0.36 31.95
CA ASP A 143 13.60 1.36 31.71
C ASP A 143 13.54 1.97 30.29
N HIS A 144 12.66 1.48 29.43
CA HIS A 144 12.57 1.85 28.03
C HIS A 144 11.17 2.32 27.65
N PRO A 145 11.00 3.52 27.07
CA PRO A 145 9.74 3.83 26.39
C PRO A 145 9.56 2.82 25.24
N THR A 146 8.39 2.18 25.20
CA THR A 146 8.12 1.08 24.26
C THR A 146 6.85 1.35 23.47
N LEU A 147 6.91 1.16 22.15
CA LEU A 147 5.79 1.24 21.25
C LEU A 147 5.69 -0.04 20.41
N LEU A 148 4.55 -0.70 20.50
CA LEU A 148 4.18 -1.85 19.69
C LEU A 148 3.28 -1.36 18.56
N ALA A 149 3.83 -1.12 17.37
CA ALA A 149 3.03 -0.85 16.17
C ALA A 149 2.33 -2.15 15.75
N LEU A 150 1.00 -2.10 15.70
CA LEU A 150 0.21 -3.25 15.35
C LEU A 150 0.25 -3.46 13.83
N TRP A 151 -0.06 -4.68 13.42
CA TRP A 151 0.04 -5.10 12.01
C TRP A 151 -0.90 -4.32 11.08
N ASP A 152 -2.00 -3.73 11.61
CA ASP A 152 -3.00 -2.99 10.83
C ASP A 152 -2.55 -1.58 10.42
N GLY A 153 -1.42 -1.09 10.97
CA GLY A 153 -0.93 0.27 10.72
C GLY A 153 -1.82 1.38 11.31
N HIS A 154 -2.96 1.03 11.86
CA HIS A 154 -3.94 1.96 12.44
C HIS A 154 -3.94 1.98 13.96
N SER A 155 -3.21 1.07 14.62
CA SER A 155 -3.22 0.94 16.07
C SER A 155 -1.83 0.72 16.62
N CYS A 156 -1.60 1.14 17.87
CA CYS A 156 -0.41 0.79 18.62
C CYS A 156 -0.72 0.59 20.11
N ILE A 157 0.22 -0.07 20.80
CA ILE A 157 0.21 -0.18 22.26
C ILE A 157 1.49 0.44 22.77
N VAL A 158 1.39 1.31 23.78
CA VAL A 158 2.55 1.90 24.44
C VAL A 158 2.59 1.51 25.91
N ASN A 159 3.82 1.38 26.47
CA ASN A 159 4.01 1.10 27.88
C ASN A 159 3.87 2.36 28.74
N SER A 160 3.82 2.19 30.07
CA SER A 160 3.71 3.29 31.03
C SER A 160 4.85 4.31 30.93
N ARG A 161 6.06 3.86 30.58
CA ARG A 161 7.21 4.74 30.38
C ARG A 161 7.03 5.66 29.18
N ALA A 162 6.47 5.16 28.08
CA ALA A 162 6.16 5.96 26.90
C ALA A 162 5.05 6.98 27.18
N LEU A 163 3.98 6.60 27.89
CA LEU A 163 2.92 7.52 28.32
C LEU A 163 3.48 8.67 29.14
N ALA A 164 4.30 8.35 30.16
CA ALA A 164 4.92 9.36 31.02
C ALA A 164 5.83 10.30 30.24
N LEU A 165 6.63 9.77 29.31
CA LEU A 165 7.52 10.58 28.46
C LEU A 165 6.75 11.52 27.54
N SER A 166 5.59 11.08 27.04
CA SER A 166 4.71 11.84 26.14
C SER A 166 3.76 12.79 26.91
N GLY A 167 3.76 12.77 28.24
CA GLY A 167 2.89 13.60 29.08
C GLY A 167 1.41 13.22 28.95
N LEU A 168 1.13 11.94 28.69
CA LEU A 168 -0.22 11.42 28.48
C LEU A 168 -0.73 10.73 29.76
N ASP A 169 -1.93 11.08 30.20
CA ASP A 169 -2.56 10.56 31.41
C ASP A 169 -4.09 10.41 31.27
N ALA A 170 -4.74 10.09 32.38
CA ALA A 170 -6.20 9.90 32.42
C ALA A 170 -7.00 11.15 32.00
N SER A 171 -6.43 12.35 32.11
CA SER A 171 -7.07 13.60 31.72
C SER A 171 -6.90 13.95 30.22
N THR A 172 -6.02 13.25 29.52
CA THR A 172 -5.78 13.47 28.08
C THR A 172 -7.04 13.13 27.28
N PRO A 173 -7.65 14.05 26.55
CA PRO A 173 -8.84 13.74 25.77
C PRO A 173 -8.49 12.91 24.54
N ASP A 174 -9.49 12.17 24.03
CA ASP A 174 -9.36 11.54 22.71
C ASP A 174 -9.13 12.61 21.64
N PRO A 175 -8.14 12.43 20.76
CA PRO A 175 -7.96 13.34 19.66
C PRO A 175 -9.06 13.15 18.60
N LEU A 176 -9.34 14.21 17.85
CA LEU A 176 -10.31 14.15 16.77
C LEU A 176 -9.94 13.05 15.78
N GLY A 177 -10.86 12.09 15.55
CA GLY A 177 -10.62 10.95 14.65
C GLY A 177 -9.72 9.85 15.22
N GLY A 178 -9.35 9.91 16.50
CA GLY A 178 -8.59 8.87 17.20
C GLY A 178 -9.23 8.47 18.53
N HIS A 179 -8.78 7.36 19.10
CA HIS A 179 -9.28 6.85 20.38
C HIS A 179 -8.14 6.37 21.28
N LEU A 180 -8.23 6.70 22.56
CA LEU A 180 -7.32 6.27 23.62
C LEU A 180 -8.03 5.23 24.50
N GLY A 181 -7.50 4.02 24.55
CA GLY A 181 -8.03 2.94 25.38
C GLY A 181 -7.95 3.28 26.86
N ARG A 182 -9.01 2.96 27.60
CA ARG A 182 -9.16 3.27 29.05
C ARG A 182 -9.75 2.11 29.82
N THR A 183 -9.32 2.03 31.06
CA THR A 183 -9.98 1.17 32.06
C THR A 183 -11.35 1.74 32.48
N ALA A 184 -12.11 0.97 33.24
CA ALA A 184 -13.35 1.44 33.87
C ALA A 184 -13.12 2.63 34.84
N SER A 185 -11.91 2.78 35.39
CA SER A 185 -11.52 3.92 36.24
C SER A 185 -11.07 5.15 35.43
N GLY A 186 -11.02 5.08 34.10
CA GLY A 186 -10.58 6.16 33.22
C GLY A 186 -9.07 6.23 32.97
N GLU A 187 -8.29 5.32 33.55
CA GLU A 187 -6.84 5.27 33.36
C GLU A 187 -6.50 4.75 31.95
N LEU A 188 -5.50 5.36 31.27
CA LEU A 188 -5.06 4.91 29.95
C LEU A 188 -4.49 3.48 30.02
N ASP A 189 -4.99 2.58 29.19
CA ASP A 189 -4.56 1.18 29.15
C ASP A 189 -3.39 0.92 28.19
N GLY A 190 -2.95 1.96 27.46
CA GLY A 190 -1.87 1.91 26.51
C GLY A 190 -2.30 1.67 25.07
N ASN A 191 -3.56 1.38 24.78
CA ASN A 191 -4.07 1.21 23.43
C ASN A 191 -4.38 2.55 22.77
N PHE A 192 -3.88 2.75 21.56
CA PHE A 192 -4.09 3.94 20.74
C PHE A 192 -4.57 3.51 19.36
N ILE A 193 -5.73 4.04 18.93
CA ILE A 193 -6.42 3.63 17.71
C ILE A 193 -6.58 4.84 16.78
N ASP A 194 -6.31 4.62 15.51
CA ASP A 194 -6.29 5.55 14.39
C ASP A 194 -5.20 6.64 14.48
N LEU A 195 -4.86 7.23 13.32
CA LEU A 195 -3.68 8.05 13.12
C LEU A 195 -3.51 9.19 14.13
N PRO A 196 -4.55 9.97 14.50
CA PRO A 196 -4.38 11.04 15.47
C PRO A 196 -3.94 10.55 16.85
N ALA A 197 -4.38 9.36 17.28
CA ALA A 197 -3.95 8.76 18.53
C ALA A 197 -2.49 8.27 18.42
N LEU A 198 -2.12 7.63 17.31
CA LEU A 198 -0.74 7.19 17.07
C LEU A 198 0.25 8.36 17.09
N HIS A 199 -0.13 9.53 16.58
CA HIS A 199 0.68 10.74 16.65
C HIS A 199 0.97 11.18 18.09
N LEU A 200 0.00 11.07 18.99
CA LEU A 200 0.24 11.35 20.41
C LEU A 200 1.24 10.37 21.02
N ALA A 201 1.09 9.09 20.69
CA ALA A 201 1.95 8.02 21.22
C ALA A 201 3.41 8.12 20.75
N SER A 202 3.63 8.53 19.50
CA SER A 202 4.95 8.54 18.86
C SER A 202 5.66 9.89 18.87
N GLY A 203 5.00 10.96 19.32
CA GLY A 203 5.49 12.34 19.17
C GLY A 203 6.81 12.67 19.87
N THR A 204 7.24 11.86 20.81
CA THR A 204 8.53 12.01 21.51
C THR A 204 9.63 11.07 21.01
N MET A 205 9.35 10.26 19.99
CA MET A 205 10.34 9.36 19.40
C MET A 205 11.38 10.15 18.59
N PRO A 206 12.66 9.74 18.61
CA PRO A 206 13.71 10.36 17.82
C PRO A 206 13.43 10.25 16.31
N ARG A 207 13.64 11.36 15.61
CA ARG A 207 13.39 11.45 14.17
C ARG A 207 14.57 10.91 13.36
N LEU A 208 14.27 10.16 12.29
CA LEU A 208 15.27 9.72 11.33
C LEU A 208 15.85 10.93 10.56
N THR A 209 17.16 10.91 10.34
CA THR A 209 17.83 11.89 9.49
C THR A 209 17.56 11.59 8.00
N VAL A 210 17.71 12.58 7.11
CA VAL A 210 17.62 12.38 5.66
C VAL A 210 18.60 11.30 5.19
N ALA A 211 19.81 11.27 5.73
CA ALA A 211 20.81 10.25 5.40
C ALA A 211 20.34 8.83 5.77
N ALA A 212 19.80 8.63 6.98
CA ALA A 212 19.25 7.34 7.38
C ALA A 212 18.04 6.93 6.52
N LEU A 213 17.17 7.88 6.17
CA LEU A 213 16.05 7.64 5.26
C LEU A 213 16.53 7.22 3.88
N LYS A 214 17.58 7.84 3.32
CA LYS A 214 18.16 7.43 2.04
C LYS A 214 18.68 6.00 2.07
N GLU A 215 19.38 5.60 3.14
CA GLU A 215 19.84 4.21 3.31
C GLU A 215 18.67 3.23 3.34
N ASN A 216 17.63 3.55 4.12
CA ASN A 216 16.41 2.75 4.21
C ASN A 216 15.72 2.62 2.84
N LEU A 217 15.55 3.73 2.13
CA LEU A 217 14.90 3.74 0.81
C LEU A 217 15.70 2.96 -0.23
N MET A 218 17.04 3.06 -0.23
CA MET A 218 17.88 2.26 -1.13
C MET A 218 17.77 0.76 -0.82
N ALA A 219 17.69 0.37 0.44
CA ALA A 219 17.47 -1.02 0.83
C ALA A 219 16.09 -1.51 0.38
N ALA A 220 15.06 -0.68 0.55
CA ALA A 220 13.70 -0.99 0.11
C ALA A 220 13.61 -1.13 -1.42
N GLN A 221 14.26 -0.27 -2.19
CA GLN A 221 14.32 -0.38 -3.65
C GLN A 221 14.96 -1.71 -4.09
N ARG A 222 16.05 -2.15 -3.42
CA ARG A 222 16.64 -3.47 -3.73
C ARG A 222 15.65 -4.61 -3.50
N LEU A 223 14.86 -4.56 -2.42
CA LEU A 223 13.80 -5.54 -2.18
C LEU A 223 12.74 -5.46 -3.28
N MET A 224 12.28 -4.26 -3.65
CA MET A 224 11.29 -4.09 -4.72
C MET A 224 11.80 -4.66 -6.05
N ASN A 225 13.05 -4.35 -6.41
CA ASN A 225 13.66 -4.88 -7.63
C ASN A 225 13.77 -6.42 -7.59
N SER A 226 14.10 -7.04 -6.44
CA SER A 226 14.16 -8.51 -6.31
C SER A 226 12.80 -9.19 -6.43
N GLU A 227 11.72 -8.45 -6.23
CA GLU A 227 10.34 -8.92 -6.41
C GLU A 227 9.73 -8.51 -7.76
N GLY A 228 10.53 -7.93 -8.67
CA GLY A 228 10.14 -7.61 -10.04
C GLY A 228 9.48 -6.25 -10.23
N TYR A 229 9.54 -5.38 -9.25
CA TYR A 229 8.96 -4.05 -9.37
C TYR A 229 9.94 -3.05 -10.01
N ALA A 230 9.41 -2.25 -10.94
CA ALA A 230 10.07 -1.07 -11.49
C ALA A 230 9.45 0.25 -10.99
N SER A 231 8.30 0.18 -10.34
CA SER A 231 7.60 1.38 -9.85
C SER A 231 6.67 1.06 -8.69
N TYR A 232 6.34 2.10 -7.90
CA TYR A 232 5.31 2.02 -6.85
C TYR A 232 4.70 3.39 -6.53
N THR A 233 3.51 3.36 -5.91
CA THR A 233 2.86 4.53 -5.30
C THR A 233 3.06 4.48 -3.79
N GLU A 234 3.85 5.40 -3.24
CA GLU A 234 4.02 5.60 -1.79
C GLU A 234 2.73 6.13 -1.18
N GLY A 235 2.15 5.38 -0.27
CA GLY A 235 0.74 5.48 0.12
C GLY A 235 0.33 6.72 0.89
N ALA A 236 1.25 7.35 1.64
CA ALA A 236 0.99 8.59 2.37
C ALA A 236 2.32 9.24 2.77
N MET A 237 2.65 10.36 2.17
CA MET A 237 3.88 11.10 2.46
C MET A 237 3.64 12.61 2.29
N GLY A 238 4.07 13.41 3.26
CA GLY A 238 3.88 14.86 3.20
C GLY A 238 3.80 15.49 4.58
N PRO A 239 3.40 16.76 4.71
CA PRO A 239 3.39 17.48 5.99
C PRO A 239 2.59 16.78 7.10
N GLY A 240 1.58 15.99 6.74
CA GLY A 240 0.81 15.21 7.71
C GLY A 240 1.61 14.15 8.46
N GLU A 241 2.73 13.71 7.91
CA GLU A 241 3.64 12.73 8.53
C GLU A 241 4.80 13.39 9.30
N ASN A 242 4.95 14.72 9.28
CA ASN A 242 6.07 15.39 9.92
C ASN A 242 6.12 15.24 11.44
N THR A 243 5.01 14.94 12.06
CA THR A 243 4.89 14.72 13.51
C THR A 243 4.80 13.24 13.88
N ARG A 244 4.77 12.35 12.90
CA ARG A 244 4.71 10.91 13.08
C ARG A 244 6.10 10.31 12.93
N GLU A 245 6.52 9.55 13.91
CA GLU A 245 7.87 8.96 13.94
C GLU A 245 7.84 7.43 13.74
N VAL A 246 6.66 6.88 13.52
CA VAL A 246 6.49 5.48 13.10
C VAL A 246 6.03 5.50 11.64
N GLY A 247 6.91 5.09 10.73
CA GLY A 247 6.62 5.04 9.32
C GLY A 247 7.27 6.14 8.48
N ALA A 248 6.56 6.61 7.44
CA ALA A 248 7.07 7.63 6.53
C ALA A 248 7.41 8.94 7.27
N ALA A 249 8.61 9.44 7.08
CA ALA A 249 9.11 10.61 7.80
C ALA A 249 8.77 11.94 7.10
N GLY A 250 7.60 12.04 6.52
CA GLY A 250 7.05 13.28 5.99
C GLY A 250 7.93 13.99 4.96
N ASP A 251 8.10 15.30 5.11
CA ASP A 251 8.90 16.13 4.19
C ASP A 251 10.36 15.68 4.09
N ARG A 252 10.91 15.10 5.16
CA ARG A 252 12.30 14.56 5.13
C ARG A 252 12.42 13.34 4.24
N ALA A 253 11.40 12.49 4.18
CA ALA A 253 11.40 11.36 3.25
C ALA A 253 11.24 11.83 1.80
N ILE A 254 10.44 12.87 1.54
CA ILE A 254 10.38 13.53 0.23
C ILE A 254 11.76 14.09 -0.14
N ALA A 255 12.43 14.77 0.79
CA ALA A 255 13.79 15.27 0.58
C ALA A 255 14.78 14.13 0.27
N ALA A 256 14.68 12.99 0.99
CA ALA A 256 15.52 11.82 0.75
C ALA A 256 15.30 11.24 -0.67
N TYR A 257 14.07 11.11 -1.14
CA TYR A 257 13.78 10.68 -2.51
C TYR A 257 14.34 11.64 -3.54
N ARG A 258 14.21 12.94 -3.33
CA ARG A 258 14.75 13.95 -4.24
C ARG A 258 16.27 13.90 -4.33
N GLU A 259 16.96 13.80 -3.18
CA GLU A 259 18.41 13.64 -3.17
C GLU A 259 18.84 12.36 -3.89
N LEU A 260 18.11 11.23 -3.71
CA LEU A 260 18.39 9.99 -4.44
C LEU A 260 18.15 10.14 -5.95
N GLN A 261 17.14 10.90 -6.37
CA GLN A 261 16.91 11.23 -7.78
C GLN A 261 18.06 12.06 -8.35
N ASP A 262 18.44 13.15 -7.66
CA ASP A 262 19.53 14.04 -8.09
C ASP A 262 20.88 13.30 -8.17
N GLU A 263 21.08 12.30 -7.32
CA GLU A 263 22.26 11.44 -7.31
C GLU A 263 22.21 10.29 -8.37
N GLY A 264 21.09 10.16 -9.09
CA GLY A 264 20.87 9.06 -10.05
C GLY A 264 20.81 7.67 -9.39
N LYS A 265 20.38 7.58 -8.13
CA LYS A 265 20.35 6.35 -7.32
C LYS A 265 18.97 5.71 -7.21
N LEU A 266 17.95 6.27 -7.84
CA LEU A 266 16.66 5.63 -7.93
C LEU A 266 16.73 4.45 -8.91
N THR A 267 16.39 3.27 -8.46
CA THR A 267 16.25 2.04 -9.26
C THR A 267 14.81 1.62 -9.43
N VAL A 268 13.89 2.33 -8.78
CA VAL A 268 12.42 2.16 -8.87
C VAL A 268 11.81 3.54 -9.05
N ARG A 269 10.82 3.66 -9.91
CA ARG A 269 10.07 4.92 -10.13
C ARG A 269 9.05 5.09 -9.02
N VAL A 270 8.92 6.30 -8.51
CA VAL A 270 8.12 6.58 -7.30
C VAL A 270 7.04 7.62 -7.59
N SER A 271 5.80 7.28 -7.31
CA SER A 271 4.68 8.23 -7.21
C SER A 271 4.33 8.46 -5.76
N ILE A 272 4.36 9.71 -5.30
CA ILE A 272 3.99 10.07 -3.93
C ILE A 272 2.52 10.44 -3.88
N ALA A 273 1.76 9.77 -3.00
CA ALA A 273 0.45 10.22 -2.58
C ALA A 273 0.62 11.21 -1.41
N PHE A 274 0.44 12.50 -1.72
CA PHE A 274 0.66 13.61 -0.78
C PHE A 274 -0.36 13.59 0.34
N TYR A 275 0.13 13.48 1.57
CA TYR A 275 -0.70 13.44 2.78
C TYR A 275 -0.59 14.73 3.56
N SER A 276 -1.72 15.42 3.67
CA SER A 276 -1.87 16.66 4.43
C SER A 276 -2.72 16.42 5.67
N ALA A 277 -2.16 16.66 6.84
CA ALA A 277 -2.85 16.56 8.13
C ALA A 277 -2.14 17.42 9.17
N GLU A 278 -2.83 17.73 10.24
CA GLU A 278 -2.25 18.33 11.43
C GLU A 278 -2.42 17.40 12.60
N ARG A 279 -1.30 16.84 13.11
CA ARG A 279 -1.29 15.80 14.15
C ARG A 279 -2.22 14.62 13.81
N GLY A 280 -2.18 14.17 12.55
CA GLY A 280 -3.02 13.08 12.05
C GLY A 280 -4.45 13.46 11.70
N VAL A 281 -4.89 14.69 12.00
CA VAL A 281 -6.24 15.18 11.67
C VAL A 281 -6.25 15.85 10.31
N GLN A 282 -7.04 15.33 9.39
CA GLN A 282 -7.25 15.92 8.07
C GLN A 282 -8.38 16.97 8.10
N SER A 283 -8.18 18.09 7.43
CA SER A 283 -9.21 19.12 7.24
C SER A 283 -9.00 19.87 5.92
N CYS A 284 -10.07 20.48 5.40
CA CYS A 284 -10.00 21.32 4.21
C CYS A 284 -9.06 22.53 4.41
N ALA A 285 -9.03 23.10 5.62
CA ALA A 285 -8.14 24.22 5.95
C ALA A 285 -6.67 23.80 5.93
N THR A 286 -6.34 22.67 6.54
CA THR A 286 -4.98 22.11 6.54
C THR A 286 -4.55 21.75 5.12
N LEU A 287 -5.39 21.04 4.37
CA LEU A 287 -5.10 20.69 2.98
C LEU A 287 -4.86 21.94 2.12
N LYS A 288 -5.71 22.97 2.25
CA LYS A 288 -5.52 24.22 1.52
C LYS A 288 -4.19 24.89 1.86
N ARG A 289 -3.86 25.00 3.14
CA ARG A 289 -2.58 25.59 3.62
C ARG A 289 -1.38 24.84 3.01
N ASP A 290 -1.40 23.53 3.08
CA ASP A 290 -0.28 22.69 2.64
C ASP A 290 -0.14 22.70 1.11
N LEU A 291 -1.25 22.70 0.35
CA LEU A 291 -1.22 22.86 -1.09
C LEU A 291 -0.75 24.27 -1.55
N ASP A 292 -1.00 25.30 -0.74
CA ASP A 292 -0.54 26.66 -1.03
C ASP A 292 0.95 26.86 -0.69
N SER A 293 1.48 26.10 0.26
CA SER A 293 2.86 26.27 0.79
C SER A 293 3.87 25.27 0.22
N PHE A 294 3.43 24.07 -0.17
CA PHE A 294 4.34 23.05 -0.69
C PHE A 294 4.72 23.33 -2.15
N ASP A 295 6.02 23.28 -2.44
CA ASP A 295 6.53 23.53 -3.78
C ASP A 295 6.53 22.25 -4.64
N PHE A 296 5.47 22.03 -5.41
CA PHE A 296 5.36 20.90 -6.35
C PHE A 296 6.24 21.06 -7.60
N SER A 297 6.87 22.20 -7.83
CA SER A 297 7.83 22.37 -8.94
C SER A 297 9.14 21.64 -8.72
N LEU A 298 9.38 21.17 -7.51
CA LEU A 298 10.53 20.38 -7.12
C LEU A 298 10.58 19.00 -7.80
N PHE A 299 9.46 18.49 -8.32
CA PHE A 299 9.38 17.25 -9.08
C PHE A 299 9.65 17.53 -10.56
N THR A 300 10.93 17.60 -10.94
CA THR A 300 11.38 18.00 -12.28
C THR A 300 11.36 16.85 -13.28
N ASP A 301 11.78 15.67 -12.88
CA ASP A 301 11.69 14.42 -13.67
C ASP A 301 10.58 13.52 -13.09
N ARG A 302 9.36 13.75 -13.59
CA ARG A 302 8.16 13.06 -13.15
C ARG A 302 8.04 11.63 -13.67
N ASP A 303 9.00 11.13 -14.41
CA ASP A 303 9.05 9.72 -14.76
C ASP A 303 9.70 8.89 -13.65
N TRP A 304 10.62 9.48 -12.91
CA TRP A 304 11.29 8.83 -11.80
C TRP A 304 10.68 9.16 -10.42
N LEU A 305 10.26 10.41 -10.22
CA LEU A 305 9.66 10.86 -8.97
C LEU A 305 8.54 11.84 -9.24
N ASP A 306 7.29 11.48 -8.94
CA ASP A 306 6.11 12.33 -9.13
C ASP A 306 5.31 12.48 -7.83
N CYS A 307 4.58 13.58 -7.69
CA CYS A 307 3.69 13.86 -6.58
C CYS A 307 2.43 14.58 -7.10
N ARG A 308 1.51 13.80 -7.66
CA ARG A 308 0.29 14.31 -8.30
C ARG A 308 -1.00 13.87 -7.62
N THR A 309 -0.91 13.01 -6.64
CA THR A 309 -2.03 12.39 -5.95
C THR A 309 -2.14 12.94 -4.53
N ILE A 310 -3.34 13.29 -4.10
CA ILE A 310 -3.65 13.65 -2.71
C ILE A 310 -4.22 12.42 -2.01
N LYS A 311 -3.63 12.03 -0.89
CA LYS A 311 -4.11 10.95 -0.02
C LYS A 311 -5.08 11.49 1.02
N LEU A 312 -6.24 10.86 1.10
CA LEU A 312 -7.24 11.10 2.15
C LEU A 312 -7.62 9.78 2.82
N PHE A 313 -8.09 9.86 4.05
CA PHE A 313 -8.71 8.74 4.78
C PHE A 313 -10.18 9.10 5.02
N CYS A 314 -11.10 8.20 4.68
CA CYS A 314 -12.52 8.34 4.99
C CYS A 314 -12.88 7.65 6.29
N ASP A 315 -12.32 6.47 6.52
CA ASP A 315 -12.58 5.63 7.69
C ASP A 315 -11.32 4.86 8.10
N GLY A 316 -11.45 3.94 9.06
CA GLY A 316 -10.41 3.02 9.48
C GLY A 316 -10.61 1.60 8.93
N VAL A 317 -10.35 0.58 9.76
CA VAL A 317 -10.31 -0.83 9.33
C VAL A 317 -11.26 -1.73 10.14
N PRO A 318 -11.74 -2.86 9.57
CA PRO A 318 -12.68 -3.76 10.26
C PRO A 318 -12.12 -4.37 11.55
N THR A 319 -10.84 -4.66 11.61
CA THR A 319 -10.19 -5.30 12.76
C THR A 319 -10.19 -4.44 14.01
N SER A 320 -10.16 -3.12 13.84
CA SER A 320 -10.32 -2.13 14.92
C SER A 320 -11.77 -1.66 15.07
N HIS A 321 -12.71 -2.21 14.28
CA HIS A 321 -14.12 -1.79 14.21
C HIS A 321 -14.28 -0.30 13.83
N THR A 322 -13.34 0.25 13.07
CA THR A 322 -13.36 1.66 12.66
C THR A 322 -13.73 1.88 11.19
N ALA A 323 -13.85 0.81 10.39
CA ALA A 323 -14.42 0.90 9.04
C ALA A 323 -15.90 1.33 9.12
N TRP A 324 -16.29 2.31 8.31
CA TRP A 324 -17.64 2.89 8.34
C TRP A 324 -18.63 2.08 7.51
N MET A 325 -19.50 1.34 8.20
CA MET A 325 -20.43 0.38 7.62
C MET A 325 -21.85 0.94 7.53
N ASN A 326 -22.64 0.45 6.57
CA ASN A 326 -24.09 0.72 6.50
C ASN A 326 -24.86 -0.02 7.59
N GLN A 327 -24.39 -1.19 7.99
CA GLN A 327 -24.98 -2.03 9.03
C GLN A 327 -24.02 -2.14 10.21
N ASP A 328 -24.56 -2.53 11.36
CA ASP A 328 -23.74 -2.81 12.55
C ASP A 328 -22.73 -3.93 12.26
N TYR A 329 -21.61 -3.88 12.94
CA TYR A 329 -20.66 -4.99 12.95
C TYR A 329 -21.34 -6.26 13.47
N ALA A 330 -21.09 -7.40 12.82
CA ALA A 330 -21.77 -8.65 13.16
C ALA A 330 -21.49 -9.13 14.58
N ASP A 331 -20.30 -8.84 15.10
CA ASP A 331 -19.87 -9.17 16.47
C ASP A 331 -20.07 -8.00 17.46
N ARG A 332 -20.60 -6.83 17.01
CA ARG A 332 -20.79 -5.63 17.83
C ARG A 332 -22.11 -4.92 17.52
N PRO A 333 -23.25 -5.51 17.91
CA PRO A 333 -24.57 -4.90 17.69
C PRO A 333 -24.67 -3.48 18.27
N GLY A 334 -25.30 -2.57 17.54
CA GLY A 334 -25.43 -1.15 17.88
C GLY A 334 -24.24 -0.29 17.46
N TYR A 335 -23.21 -0.87 16.83
CA TYR A 335 -22.04 -0.11 16.40
C TYR A 335 -21.65 -0.46 14.96
N ARG A 336 -21.42 0.54 14.12
CA ARG A 336 -21.13 0.40 12.68
C ARG A 336 -19.90 1.17 12.19
N GLY A 337 -18.99 1.50 13.10
CA GLY A 337 -17.86 2.35 12.77
C GLY A 337 -18.29 3.79 12.49
N ARG A 338 -17.36 4.58 11.98
CA ARG A 338 -17.59 5.99 11.65
C ARG A 338 -16.51 6.51 10.69
N SER A 339 -16.78 7.67 10.10
CA SER A 339 -15.74 8.44 9.41
C SER A 339 -14.68 8.96 10.38
N VAL A 340 -13.45 9.18 9.88
CA VAL A 340 -12.37 9.85 10.63
C VAL A 340 -12.58 11.37 10.74
N PHE A 341 -13.56 11.92 10.01
CA PHE A 341 -13.87 13.35 10.05
C PHE A 341 -14.86 13.69 11.16
N GLY A 342 -14.54 14.73 11.89
CA GLY A 342 -15.37 15.20 13.00
C GLY A 342 -15.19 14.37 14.28
N GLY A 343 -15.56 14.98 15.42
CA GLY A 343 -15.53 14.32 16.73
C GLY A 343 -16.73 13.37 16.93
N PRO A 344 -16.83 12.78 18.13
CA PRO A 344 -17.96 11.91 18.51
C PRO A 344 -19.35 12.53 18.32
N GLU A 345 -19.42 13.87 18.42
CA GLU A 345 -20.66 14.66 18.30
C GLU A 345 -20.94 15.12 16.85
N ALA A 346 -20.04 14.85 15.88
CA ALA A 346 -20.28 15.26 14.51
C ALA A 346 -21.41 14.44 13.87
N THR A 347 -22.34 15.15 13.21
CA THR A 347 -23.38 14.48 12.45
C THR A 347 -22.77 13.79 11.22
N GLU A 348 -23.47 12.79 10.71
CA GLU A 348 -23.06 12.07 9.52
C GLU A 348 -22.92 13.01 8.30
N GLU A 349 -23.85 13.96 8.17
CA GLU A 349 -23.84 14.97 7.10
C GLU A 349 -22.58 15.84 7.17
N ALA A 350 -22.18 16.27 8.35
CA ALA A 350 -20.97 17.07 8.55
C ALA A 350 -19.70 16.29 8.20
N GLN A 351 -19.67 14.99 8.51
CA GLN A 351 -18.56 14.10 8.15
C GLN A 351 -18.45 13.92 6.63
N VAL A 352 -19.58 13.70 5.96
CA VAL A 352 -19.65 13.60 4.49
C VAL A 352 -19.21 14.91 3.84
N GLU A 353 -19.71 16.04 4.33
CA GLU A 353 -19.36 17.37 3.80
C GLU A 353 -17.86 17.66 3.93
N ALA A 354 -17.23 17.30 5.04
CA ALA A 354 -15.80 17.51 5.24
C ALA A 354 -14.95 16.76 4.19
N LEU A 355 -15.27 15.49 3.90
CA LEU A 355 -14.61 14.73 2.84
C LEU A 355 -14.86 15.36 1.46
N GLN A 356 -16.12 15.74 1.16
CA GLN A 356 -16.50 16.34 -0.10
C GLN A 356 -15.74 17.64 -0.38
N GLN A 357 -15.60 18.51 0.62
CA GLN A 357 -14.88 19.77 0.48
C GLN A 357 -13.38 19.55 0.17
N MET A 358 -12.74 18.56 0.80
CA MET A 358 -11.33 18.24 0.54
C MET A 358 -11.13 17.64 -0.85
N ILE A 359 -11.99 16.72 -1.26
CA ILE A 359 -11.96 16.13 -2.62
C ILE A 359 -12.17 17.24 -3.67
N LEU A 360 -13.16 18.11 -3.45
CA LEU A 360 -13.48 19.21 -4.36
C LEU A 360 -12.29 20.17 -4.51
N LEU A 361 -11.65 20.54 -3.38
CA LEU A 361 -10.47 21.41 -3.37
C LEU A 361 -9.32 20.78 -4.17
N ALA A 362 -8.99 19.52 -3.90
CA ALA A 362 -7.90 18.81 -4.58
C ALA A 362 -8.19 18.66 -6.09
N HIS A 363 -9.43 18.28 -6.45
CA HIS A 363 -9.85 18.15 -7.85
C HIS A 363 -9.77 19.50 -8.59
N GLN A 364 -10.27 20.58 -8.00
CA GLN A 364 -10.21 21.94 -8.57
C GLN A 364 -8.76 22.39 -8.81
N ARG A 365 -7.83 21.98 -7.94
CA ARG A 365 -6.39 22.26 -8.07
C ARG A 365 -5.67 21.38 -9.10
N GLY A 366 -6.37 20.44 -9.73
CA GLY A 366 -5.81 19.57 -10.76
C GLY A 366 -5.18 18.27 -10.24
N PHE A 367 -5.31 17.98 -8.96
CA PHE A 367 -4.77 16.74 -8.38
C PHE A 367 -5.69 15.55 -8.59
N GLN A 368 -5.09 14.38 -8.74
CA GLN A 368 -5.74 13.11 -8.50
C GLN A 368 -6.00 12.96 -6.98
N VAL A 369 -7.04 12.24 -6.59
CA VAL A 369 -7.33 11.98 -5.18
C VAL A 369 -7.45 10.47 -4.97
N ALA A 370 -6.73 9.97 -3.96
CA ALA A 370 -6.79 8.61 -3.44
C ALA A 370 -7.45 8.63 -2.06
N VAL A 371 -8.52 7.90 -1.88
CA VAL A 371 -9.22 7.86 -0.59
C VAL A 371 -9.20 6.44 -0.03
N HIS A 372 -8.59 6.28 1.16
CA HIS A 372 -8.78 5.08 1.97
C HIS A 372 -10.25 5.01 2.39
N ALA A 373 -10.95 3.99 1.93
CA ALA A 373 -12.36 3.76 2.23
C ALA A 373 -12.63 2.25 2.22
N VAL A 374 -12.76 1.65 3.39
CA VAL A 374 -12.87 0.20 3.58
C VAL A 374 -14.32 -0.22 3.79
N GLY A 375 -15.05 0.42 4.70
CA GLY A 375 -16.45 0.14 4.94
C GLY A 375 -17.33 0.46 3.74
N ASP A 376 -18.38 -0.31 3.54
CA ASP A 376 -19.29 -0.15 2.39
C ASP A 376 -19.94 1.24 2.34
N LYS A 377 -20.17 1.87 3.50
CA LYS A 377 -20.64 3.26 3.56
C LYS A 377 -19.56 4.24 3.18
N ALA A 378 -18.31 4.06 3.64
CA ALA A 378 -17.19 4.90 3.25
C ALA A 378 -16.93 4.86 1.75
N VAL A 379 -17.01 3.66 1.14
CA VAL A 379 -16.90 3.48 -0.33
C VAL A 379 -17.96 4.30 -1.06
N LYS A 380 -19.22 4.14 -0.67
CA LYS A 380 -20.35 4.88 -1.26
C LYS A 380 -20.18 6.39 -1.16
N VAL A 381 -19.84 6.89 0.03
CA VAL A 381 -19.64 8.32 0.27
C VAL A 381 -18.47 8.85 -0.57
N THR A 382 -17.38 8.11 -0.66
CA THR A 382 -16.21 8.48 -1.45
C THR A 382 -16.52 8.56 -2.94
N ILE A 383 -17.15 7.53 -3.51
CA ILE A 383 -17.53 7.52 -4.94
C ILE A 383 -18.47 8.67 -5.26
N ASN A 384 -19.49 8.91 -4.41
CA ASN A 384 -20.41 10.03 -4.60
C ASN A 384 -19.70 11.39 -4.52
N SER A 385 -18.72 11.52 -3.65
CA SER A 385 -17.92 12.76 -3.52
C SER A 385 -17.04 13.01 -4.75
N PHE A 386 -16.44 11.96 -5.32
CA PHE A 386 -15.73 12.04 -6.61
C PHE A 386 -16.67 12.46 -7.75
N VAL A 387 -17.87 11.85 -7.83
CA VAL A 387 -18.86 12.20 -8.85
C VAL A 387 -19.25 13.68 -8.75
N GLN A 388 -19.48 14.19 -7.55
CA GLN A 388 -19.81 15.61 -7.34
C GLN A 388 -18.66 16.53 -7.79
N ALA A 389 -17.41 16.18 -7.47
CA ALA A 389 -16.25 16.96 -7.89
C ALA A 389 -16.10 16.98 -9.42
N ILE A 390 -16.23 15.83 -10.08
CA ILE A 390 -16.16 15.68 -11.54
C ILE A 390 -17.29 16.48 -12.23
N GLN A 391 -18.52 16.43 -11.70
CA GLN A 391 -19.65 17.16 -12.26
C GLN A 391 -19.53 18.68 -12.05
N ARG A 392 -18.99 19.11 -10.92
CA ARG A 392 -18.85 20.54 -10.61
C ARG A 392 -17.72 21.20 -11.39
N TYR A 393 -16.64 20.47 -11.66
CA TYR A 393 -15.49 20.95 -12.43
C TYR A 393 -15.14 19.94 -13.52
N PRO A 394 -15.96 19.88 -14.60
CA PRO A 394 -15.72 18.93 -15.69
C PRO A 394 -14.42 19.29 -16.43
N GLY A 395 -13.73 18.28 -16.92
CA GLY A 395 -12.49 18.42 -17.67
C GLY A 395 -11.85 17.07 -17.93
N GLU A 396 -10.52 17.04 -18.10
CA GLU A 396 -9.79 15.80 -18.23
C GLU A 396 -9.95 14.92 -17.01
N SER A 397 -10.05 13.62 -17.21
CA SER A 397 -10.15 12.65 -16.11
C SER A 397 -8.92 12.74 -15.20
N ARG A 398 -9.15 12.97 -13.92
CA ARG A 398 -8.11 12.94 -12.89
C ARG A 398 -7.83 11.52 -12.40
N ARG A 399 -8.63 10.54 -12.84
CA ARG A 399 -8.49 9.12 -12.44
C ARG A 399 -8.47 8.94 -10.93
N HIS A 400 -9.42 9.59 -10.23
CA HIS A 400 -9.57 9.39 -8.79
C HIS A 400 -9.80 7.92 -8.47
N TYR A 401 -9.34 7.47 -7.32
CA TYR A 401 -9.49 6.08 -6.94
C TYR A 401 -9.80 5.86 -5.47
N VAL A 402 -10.51 4.77 -5.22
CA VAL A 402 -10.78 4.25 -3.88
C VAL A 402 -9.69 3.24 -3.53
N LEU A 403 -9.13 3.34 -2.33
CA LEU A 403 -8.21 2.36 -1.76
C LEU A 403 -9.00 1.37 -0.91
N HIS A 404 -8.70 0.06 -1.02
CA HIS A 404 -9.26 -1.04 -0.22
C HIS A 404 -10.78 -1.28 -0.39
N GLY A 405 -11.43 -0.61 -1.31
CA GLY A 405 -12.88 -0.38 -1.37
C GLY A 405 -13.74 -1.55 -1.84
N SER A 406 -13.27 -2.79 -1.83
CA SER A 406 -13.99 -3.92 -2.43
C SER A 406 -15.27 -4.37 -1.68
N MET A 407 -15.58 -3.80 -0.51
CA MET A 407 -16.85 -4.03 0.20
C MET A 407 -18.02 -3.17 -0.29
N GLY A 408 -17.79 -2.24 -1.23
CA GLY A 408 -18.83 -1.40 -1.81
C GLY A 408 -19.98 -2.22 -2.43
N ASP A 409 -21.13 -1.57 -2.59
CA ASP A 409 -22.27 -2.18 -3.25
C ASP A 409 -22.09 -2.19 -4.78
N ARG A 410 -22.74 -3.14 -5.48
CA ARG A 410 -22.70 -3.21 -6.94
C ARG A 410 -23.02 -1.88 -7.62
N GLN A 411 -24.00 -1.12 -7.09
CA GLN A 411 -24.40 0.17 -7.64
C GLN A 411 -23.31 1.22 -7.53
N ASP A 412 -22.49 1.16 -6.48
CA ASP A 412 -21.35 2.06 -6.31
C ASP A 412 -20.31 1.81 -7.41
N PHE A 413 -20.03 0.55 -7.74
CA PHE A 413 -19.11 0.19 -8.83
C PHE A 413 -19.65 0.48 -10.23
N VAL A 414 -20.97 0.35 -10.47
CA VAL A 414 -21.61 0.85 -11.70
C VAL A 414 -21.38 2.35 -11.85
N THR A 415 -21.51 3.09 -10.76
CA THR A 415 -21.24 4.53 -10.74
C THR A 415 -19.75 4.83 -10.95
N ALA A 416 -18.85 4.09 -10.29
CA ALA A 416 -17.42 4.24 -10.47
C ALA A 416 -16.99 4.03 -11.92
N ALA A 417 -17.44 2.94 -12.56
CA ALA A 417 -17.17 2.66 -13.96
C ALA A 417 -17.65 3.79 -14.90
N LYS A 418 -18.88 4.29 -14.67
CA LYS A 418 -19.47 5.38 -15.46
C LYS A 418 -18.63 6.66 -15.43
N TYR A 419 -18.01 6.97 -14.29
CA TYR A 419 -17.25 8.22 -14.09
C TYR A 419 -15.74 8.03 -14.17
N GLY A 420 -15.26 6.84 -14.54
CA GLY A 420 -13.82 6.53 -14.64
C GLY A 420 -13.09 6.60 -13.29
N ILE A 421 -13.79 6.28 -12.20
CA ILE A 421 -13.24 6.15 -10.86
C ILE A 421 -12.65 4.75 -10.74
N LEU A 422 -11.39 4.64 -10.29
CA LEU A 422 -10.66 3.38 -10.19
C LEU A 422 -10.75 2.80 -8.78
N LEU A 423 -10.31 1.55 -8.66
CA LEU A 423 -10.09 0.86 -7.39
C LEU A 423 -8.62 0.43 -7.30
N SER A 424 -7.95 0.75 -6.20
CA SER A 424 -6.65 0.18 -5.85
C SER A 424 -6.88 -0.84 -4.72
N GLU A 425 -6.65 -2.12 -5.02
CA GLU A 425 -7.01 -3.22 -4.13
C GLU A 425 -5.79 -4.08 -3.79
N GLN A 426 -5.80 -4.64 -2.58
CA GLN A 426 -4.75 -5.49 -2.06
C GLN A 426 -5.31 -6.90 -1.79
N PRO A 427 -5.31 -7.78 -2.79
CA PRO A 427 -5.81 -9.14 -2.62
C PRO A 427 -4.83 -10.01 -1.84
N SER A 428 -4.50 -9.59 -0.61
CA SER A 428 -3.51 -10.26 0.23
C SER A 428 -3.92 -11.70 0.57
N PRO A 429 -3.02 -12.67 0.46
CA PRO A 429 -3.30 -14.07 0.76
C PRO A 429 -3.49 -14.36 2.25
N GLY A 430 -3.25 -13.38 3.09
CA GLY A 430 -3.41 -13.53 4.53
C GLY A 430 -2.25 -12.99 5.36
N GLY A 431 -2.56 -12.64 6.46
CA GLY A 431 -2.11 -12.45 7.79
C GLY A 431 -3.40 -12.56 8.58
N PRO A 432 -3.36 -12.65 9.91
CA PRO A 432 -4.56 -12.85 10.72
C PRO A 432 -5.70 -11.89 10.42
N ALA A 433 -5.39 -10.78 9.83
CA ALA A 433 -6.32 -9.71 9.55
C ALA A 433 -6.79 -9.59 8.11
N TYR A 434 -6.19 -10.33 7.23
CA TYR A 434 -6.67 -10.46 5.87
C TYR A 434 -7.40 -11.78 5.65
N ASP A 435 -7.63 -12.53 6.75
CA ASP A 435 -8.35 -13.78 6.71
C ASP A 435 -9.84 -13.54 6.44
N TYR A 436 -10.39 -14.28 5.50
CA TYR A 436 -11.80 -14.18 5.13
C TYR A 436 -12.73 -14.49 6.31
N GLU A 437 -12.40 -15.50 7.13
CA GLU A 437 -13.22 -15.89 8.28
C GLU A 437 -13.29 -14.78 9.34
N GLN A 438 -12.19 -14.09 9.60
CA GLN A 438 -12.20 -12.94 10.49
C GLN A 438 -13.06 -11.80 9.95
N ARG A 439 -12.98 -11.53 8.64
CA ARG A 439 -13.81 -10.48 8.01
C ARG A 439 -15.27 -10.82 8.05
N VAL A 440 -15.63 -12.09 7.83
CA VAL A 440 -17.01 -12.58 7.98
C VAL A 440 -17.46 -12.42 9.42
N ARG A 441 -16.61 -12.72 10.39
CA ARG A 441 -16.91 -12.52 11.81
C ARG A 441 -17.24 -11.06 12.14
N TYR A 442 -16.49 -10.09 11.59
CA TYR A 442 -16.69 -8.67 11.86
C TYR A 442 -17.78 -8.05 10.99
N CYS A 443 -17.78 -8.36 9.68
CA CYS A 443 -18.57 -7.66 8.67
C CYS A 443 -19.69 -8.50 8.06
N GLY A 444 -19.93 -9.74 8.56
CA GLY A 444 -20.95 -10.62 8.01
C GLY A 444 -20.75 -10.87 6.52
N ILE A 445 -21.82 -10.81 5.73
CA ILE A 445 -21.80 -11.04 4.28
C ILE A 445 -20.82 -10.13 3.53
N LYS A 446 -20.57 -8.91 4.02
CA LYS A 446 -19.59 -8.00 3.43
C LYS A 446 -18.17 -8.55 3.54
N GLY A 447 -17.87 -9.31 4.59
CA GLY A 447 -16.60 -10.03 4.74
C GLY A 447 -16.42 -11.11 3.68
N GLU A 448 -17.48 -11.82 3.25
CA GLU A 448 -17.39 -12.85 2.21
C GLU A 448 -17.06 -12.27 0.83
N ILE A 449 -17.66 -11.13 0.46
CA ILE A 449 -17.44 -10.50 -0.85
C ILE A 449 -16.15 -9.68 -0.90
N CYS A 450 -15.60 -9.31 0.24
CA CYS A 450 -14.38 -8.51 0.31
C CYS A 450 -13.24 -9.17 -0.50
N LYS A 451 -12.46 -8.36 -1.22
CA LYS A 451 -11.40 -8.81 -2.14
C LYS A 451 -11.89 -9.68 -3.32
N GLY A 452 -13.18 -9.75 -3.55
CA GLY A 452 -13.78 -10.40 -4.71
C GLY A 452 -13.86 -9.42 -5.88
N LEU A 453 -13.02 -9.61 -6.90
CA LEU A 453 -12.79 -8.59 -7.91
C LEU A 453 -13.48 -8.87 -9.25
N ARG A 454 -13.98 -10.10 -9.47
CA ARG A 454 -14.58 -10.47 -10.76
C ARG A 454 -15.73 -9.56 -11.15
N ASP A 455 -16.72 -9.41 -10.25
CA ASP A 455 -17.88 -8.56 -10.51
C ASP A 455 -17.51 -7.08 -10.75
N ILE A 456 -16.49 -6.58 -10.03
CA ILE A 456 -16.03 -5.19 -10.14
C ILE A 456 -15.38 -4.96 -11.51
N ILE A 457 -14.53 -5.89 -11.95
CA ILE A 457 -13.87 -5.84 -13.27
C ILE A 457 -14.92 -5.98 -14.39
N ASP A 458 -15.87 -6.87 -14.25
CA ASP A 458 -16.94 -7.09 -15.24
C ASP A 458 -17.87 -5.88 -15.40
N LEU A 459 -17.98 -5.04 -14.38
CA LEU A 459 -18.67 -3.75 -14.47
C LEU A 459 -17.86 -2.66 -15.19
N GLY A 460 -16.61 -2.94 -15.56
CA GLY A 460 -15.72 -2.01 -16.26
C GLY A 460 -14.91 -1.10 -15.35
N VAL A 461 -14.86 -1.35 -14.04
CA VAL A 461 -13.94 -0.63 -13.13
C VAL A 461 -12.52 -1.12 -13.37
N ILE A 462 -11.60 -0.20 -13.61
CA ILE A 462 -10.17 -0.52 -13.67
C ILE A 462 -9.66 -0.74 -12.25
N VAL A 463 -9.14 -1.93 -11.98
CA VAL A 463 -8.58 -2.30 -10.68
C VAL A 463 -7.06 -2.37 -10.81
N ALA A 464 -6.35 -1.55 -10.01
CA ALA A 464 -4.91 -1.62 -9.84
C ALA A 464 -4.57 -2.45 -8.60
N GLY A 465 -3.45 -3.17 -8.63
CA GLY A 465 -2.99 -4.03 -7.54
C GLY A 465 -1.91 -3.35 -6.70
N GLY A 466 -2.10 -3.34 -5.39
CA GLY A 466 -1.12 -2.88 -4.40
C GLY A 466 -0.84 -3.95 -3.35
N SER A 467 0.22 -3.78 -2.57
CA SER A 467 0.53 -4.66 -1.43
C SER A 467 0.00 -4.11 -0.11
N ASP A 468 -0.11 -2.79 0.01
CA ASP A 468 -0.28 -2.09 1.27
C ASP A 468 0.80 -2.51 2.29
N GLY A 469 2.00 -2.76 1.75
CA GLY A 469 3.11 -3.34 2.50
C GLY A 469 3.59 -2.36 3.55
N ILE A 470 3.28 -2.68 4.81
CA ILE A 470 3.85 -2.01 5.99
C ILE A 470 4.97 -2.88 6.53
N MET A 471 4.90 -4.19 6.37
CA MET A 471 5.78 -5.10 7.09
C MET A 471 6.16 -6.42 6.42
N ALA A 472 5.57 -6.86 5.32
CA ALA A 472 5.94 -8.21 4.90
C ALA A 472 5.72 -8.64 3.46
N LEU A 473 4.70 -8.30 2.76
CA LEU A 473 4.40 -9.00 1.53
C LEU A 473 4.36 -8.06 0.33
N VAL A 474 5.54 -7.75 -0.18
CA VAL A 474 5.69 -7.09 -1.50
C VAL A 474 5.65 -8.09 -2.67
N ASN A 475 5.38 -9.39 -2.43
CA ASN A 475 5.31 -10.41 -3.47
C ASN A 475 3.96 -10.35 -4.20
N TRP A 476 3.91 -9.63 -5.33
CA TRP A 476 2.69 -9.47 -6.14
C TRP A 476 2.14 -10.80 -6.67
N ARG A 477 2.98 -11.81 -6.89
CA ARG A 477 2.56 -13.13 -7.38
C ARG A 477 1.70 -13.86 -6.34
N LYS A 478 2.02 -13.70 -5.04
CA LYS A 478 1.17 -14.20 -3.95
C LYS A 478 -0.17 -13.47 -3.88
N MET A 479 -0.17 -12.16 -4.17
CA MET A 479 -1.41 -11.38 -4.25
C MET A 479 -2.29 -11.85 -5.42
N VAL A 480 -1.69 -12.08 -6.59
CA VAL A 480 -2.40 -12.65 -7.75
C VAL A 480 -2.91 -14.05 -7.42
N GLN A 481 -2.10 -14.91 -6.81
CA GLN A 481 -2.55 -16.23 -6.36
C GLN A 481 -3.78 -16.13 -5.45
N ALA A 482 -3.78 -15.22 -4.48
CA ALA A 482 -4.90 -15.05 -3.57
C ALA A 482 -6.18 -14.59 -4.30
N ALA A 483 -6.06 -13.66 -5.25
CA ALA A 483 -7.20 -13.19 -6.05
C ALA A 483 -7.75 -14.26 -7.00
N VAL A 484 -6.88 -15.14 -7.53
CA VAL A 484 -7.25 -16.24 -8.44
C VAL A 484 -7.84 -17.44 -7.68
N THR A 485 -7.29 -17.79 -6.52
CA THR A 485 -7.74 -18.96 -5.75
C THR A 485 -8.85 -18.67 -4.75
N ARG A 486 -8.91 -17.44 -4.25
CA ARG A 486 -9.77 -17.01 -3.13
C ARG A 486 -9.72 -17.97 -1.93
N LYS A 487 -8.54 -18.52 -1.70
CA LYS A 487 -8.28 -19.50 -0.64
C LYS A 487 -7.86 -18.79 0.63
N SER A 488 -8.58 -19.07 1.73
CA SER A 488 -8.21 -18.57 3.06
C SER A 488 -6.86 -19.14 3.49
N SER A 489 -6.00 -18.29 4.04
CA SER A 489 -4.69 -18.70 4.53
C SER A 489 -4.75 -19.48 5.85
N SER A 490 -5.78 -19.27 6.66
CA SER A 490 -5.94 -19.94 7.96
C SER A 490 -6.62 -21.29 7.86
N SER A 491 -7.74 -21.38 7.13
CA SER A 491 -8.55 -22.59 7.03
C SER A 491 -8.28 -23.42 5.77
N GLY A 492 -7.72 -22.80 4.73
CA GLY A 492 -7.60 -23.39 3.40
C GLY A 492 -8.90 -23.45 2.62
N ASN A 493 -10.01 -22.96 3.16
CA ASN A 493 -11.30 -22.91 2.47
C ASN A 493 -11.29 -21.91 1.31
N VAL A 494 -12.01 -22.23 0.24
CA VAL A 494 -12.25 -21.30 -0.86
C VAL A 494 -13.54 -20.53 -0.59
N ILE A 495 -13.45 -19.20 -0.57
CA ILE A 495 -14.57 -18.30 -0.23
C ILE A 495 -15.05 -17.60 -1.49
N ARG A 496 -16.31 -17.82 -1.87
CA ARG A 496 -16.94 -17.19 -3.04
C ARG A 496 -16.10 -17.34 -4.32
N PRO A 497 -15.85 -18.57 -4.78
CA PRO A 497 -14.98 -18.85 -5.93
C PRO A 497 -15.42 -18.13 -7.24
N GLU A 498 -16.70 -17.82 -7.37
CA GLU A 498 -17.25 -17.05 -8.48
C GLU A 498 -16.70 -15.62 -8.57
N LEU A 499 -16.15 -15.10 -7.50
CA LEU A 499 -15.52 -13.76 -7.45
C LEU A 499 -14.02 -13.79 -7.77
N ALA A 500 -13.46 -14.95 -8.10
CA ALA A 500 -12.08 -15.11 -8.51
C ALA A 500 -11.82 -14.47 -9.88
N ILE A 501 -10.63 -13.96 -10.08
CA ILE A 501 -10.18 -13.37 -11.36
C ILE A 501 -9.25 -14.33 -12.10
N SER A 502 -9.02 -14.06 -13.39
CA SER A 502 -8.01 -14.80 -14.15
C SER A 502 -6.58 -14.36 -13.79
N VAL A 503 -5.59 -15.22 -14.09
CA VAL A 503 -4.16 -14.85 -13.94
C VAL A 503 -3.83 -13.61 -14.79
N ALA A 504 -4.41 -13.51 -16.00
CA ALA A 504 -4.21 -12.35 -16.87
C ALA A 504 -4.76 -11.05 -16.26
N ASP A 505 -5.93 -11.10 -15.62
CA ASP A 505 -6.47 -9.94 -14.88
C ASP A 505 -5.55 -9.55 -13.73
N GLY A 506 -5.07 -10.54 -12.98
CA GLY A 506 -4.10 -10.32 -11.89
C GLY A 506 -2.80 -9.67 -12.39
N VAL A 507 -2.26 -10.11 -13.52
CA VAL A 507 -1.07 -9.49 -14.13
C VAL A 507 -1.38 -8.06 -14.58
N ARG A 508 -2.53 -7.80 -15.21
CA ARG A 508 -2.93 -6.43 -15.58
C ARG A 508 -3.03 -5.50 -14.37
N MET A 509 -3.51 -5.98 -13.23
CA MET A 509 -3.61 -5.19 -12.01
C MET A 509 -2.26 -4.62 -11.57
N TYR A 510 -1.21 -5.43 -11.64
CA TYR A 510 0.15 -5.04 -11.23
C TYR A 510 1.03 -4.48 -12.36
N THR A 511 0.47 -4.24 -13.53
CA THR A 511 1.20 -3.72 -14.69
C THR A 511 0.45 -2.56 -15.35
N ILE A 512 -0.31 -2.80 -16.42
CA ILE A 512 -0.94 -1.75 -17.23
C ILE A 512 -2.02 -0.97 -16.46
N ASN A 513 -2.80 -1.62 -15.57
CA ASN A 513 -3.83 -0.93 -14.80
C ASN A 513 -3.21 0.02 -13.75
N ALA A 514 -2.13 -0.42 -13.10
CA ALA A 514 -1.41 0.42 -12.16
C ALA A 514 -0.69 1.58 -12.88
N ALA A 515 -0.13 1.34 -14.06
CA ALA A 515 0.40 2.41 -14.91
C ALA A 515 -0.72 3.40 -15.35
N TYR A 516 -1.92 2.89 -15.65
CA TYR A 516 -3.09 3.72 -15.95
C TYR A 516 -3.51 4.57 -14.76
N GLN A 517 -3.49 4.03 -13.55
CA GLN A 517 -3.77 4.79 -12.33
C GLN A 517 -2.86 6.02 -12.22
N GLU A 518 -1.58 5.88 -12.58
CA GLU A 518 -0.61 6.97 -12.56
C GLU A 518 -0.63 7.88 -13.79
N GLY A 519 -1.41 7.55 -14.83
CA GLY A 519 -1.39 8.27 -16.10
C GLY A 519 -0.12 8.03 -16.92
N LYS A 520 0.48 6.85 -16.76
CA LYS A 520 1.75 6.45 -17.40
C LYS A 520 1.61 5.25 -18.36
N GLU A 521 0.40 4.80 -18.66
CA GLU A 521 0.13 3.67 -19.53
C GLU A 521 0.64 3.84 -20.97
N ALA A 522 0.80 5.07 -21.42
CA ALA A 522 1.42 5.36 -22.71
C ALA A 522 2.93 5.11 -22.72
N VAL A 523 3.58 5.07 -21.54
CA VAL A 523 5.04 4.99 -21.39
C VAL A 523 5.48 3.64 -20.83
N ARG A 524 4.67 3.01 -19.96
CA ARG A 524 5.01 1.75 -19.27
C ARG A 524 3.78 0.89 -18.97
N GLY A 525 3.97 -0.29 -18.37
CA GLY A 525 2.92 -1.22 -17.96
C GLY A 525 2.56 -2.29 -18.98
N SER A 526 3.09 -2.20 -20.21
CA SER A 526 3.03 -3.26 -21.22
C SER A 526 4.32 -3.28 -22.05
N ILE A 527 4.58 -4.40 -22.74
CA ILE A 527 5.76 -4.58 -23.60
C ILE A 527 5.33 -4.25 -25.03
N GLU A 528 5.45 -2.98 -25.39
CA GLU A 528 5.08 -2.45 -26.70
C GLU A 528 6.18 -1.51 -27.21
N VAL A 529 6.35 -1.46 -28.55
CA VAL A 529 7.32 -0.55 -29.17
C VAL A 529 7.04 0.90 -28.78
N GLY A 530 8.08 1.63 -28.39
CA GLY A 530 7.98 3.03 -27.94
C GLY A 530 7.73 3.20 -26.45
N LYS A 531 7.59 2.12 -25.67
CA LYS A 531 7.54 2.15 -24.21
C LYS A 531 8.93 1.90 -23.59
N VAL A 532 9.09 2.29 -22.34
CA VAL A 532 10.34 2.06 -21.60
C VAL A 532 10.57 0.56 -21.36
N ALA A 533 11.81 0.17 -21.36
CA ALA A 533 12.23 -1.21 -21.12
C ALA A 533 12.26 -1.52 -19.62
N ASP A 534 11.08 -1.63 -19.03
CA ASP A 534 10.85 -2.05 -17.65
C ASP A 534 10.27 -3.48 -17.67
N PHE A 535 11.09 -4.48 -17.33
CA PHE A 535 10.73 -5.90 -17.42
C PHE A 535 11.06 -6.67 -16.16
N GLN A 536 10.35 -7.78 -15.98
CA GLN A 536 10.72 -8.84 -15.03
C GLN A 536 10.73 -10.19 -15.72
N VAL A 537 11.64 -11.06 -15.31
CA VAL A 537 11.74 -12.45 -15.79
C VAL A 537 11.45 -13.37 -14.62
N LEU A 538 10.52 -14.31 -14.81
CA LEU A 538 10.17 -15.31 -13.82
C LEU A 538 10.80 -16.67 -14.17
N ASP A 539 11.17 -17.44 -13.14
CA ASP A 539 11.71 -18.80 -13.30
C ASP A 539 10.66 -19.79 -13.81
N ARG A 540 9.38 -19.47 -13.69
CA ARG A 540 8.22 -20.31 -14.07
C ARG A 540 7.21 -19.51 -14.87
N ASP A 541 6.48 -20.24 -15.72
CA ASP A 541 5.32 -19.70 -16.45
C ASP A 541 4.07 -19.73 -15.55
N ILE A 542 3.72 -18.58 -14.97
CA ILE A 542 2.55 -18.44 -14.09
C ILE A 542 1.21 -18.68 -14.79
N PHE A 543 1.18 -18.74 -16.12
CA PHE A 543 -0.02 -19.08 -16.89
C PHE A 543 -0.15 -20.59 -17.11
N ALA A 544 0.89 -21.39 -16.81
CA ALA A 544 0.94 -22.83 -17.04
C ALA A 544 1.02 -23.66 -15.74
N VAL A 545 1.48 -23.07 -14.62
CA VAL A 545 1.53 -23.76 -13.33
C VAL A 545 0.14 -23.84 -12.69
N ALA A 546 -0.03 -24.72 -11.70
CA ALA A 546 -1.23 -24.72 -10.87
C ALA A 546 -1.39 -23.37 -10.15
N HIS A 547 -2.63 -22.91 -9.96
CA HIS A 547 -2.89 -21.60 -9.37
C HIS A 547 -2.27 -21.44 -7.97
N GLU A 548 -2.17 -22.51 -7.19
CA GLU A 548 -1.55 -22.54 -5.88
C GLU A 548 -0.01 -22.39 -5.91
N GLU A 549 0.60 -22.51 -7.09
CA GLU A 549 2.05 -22.40 -7.28
C GLU A 549 2.49 -21.03 -7.82
N ILE A 550 1.55 -20.16 -8.21
CA ILE A 550 1.83 -18.84 -8.76
C ILE A 550 2.75 -18.03 -7.82
N GLY A 551 2.41 -18.00 -6.54
CA GLY A 551 3.13 -17.25 -5.52
C GLY A 551 4.52 -17.81 -5.16
N ALA A 552 4.82 -19.05 -5.56
CA ALA A 552 6.12 -19.69 -5.39
C ALA A 552 7.08 -19.40 -6.56
N SER A 553 6.62 -18.77 -7.65
CA SER A 553 7.47 -18.33 -8.75
C SER A 553 8.44 -17.25 -8.24
N ARG A 554 9.69 -17.29 -8.73
CA ARG A 554 10.74 -16.34 -8.35
C ARG A 554 11.06 -15.42 -9.51
N VAL A 555 11.37 -14.17 -9.18
CA VAL A 555 11.97 -13.24 -10.13
C VAL A 555 13.45 -13.60 -10.27
N VAL A 556 13.92 -13.79 -11.49
CA VAL A 556 15.34 -14.10 -11.77
C VAL A 556 16.06 -12.92 -12.42
N MET A 557 15.32 -11.93 -12.91
CA MET A 557 15.89 -10.68 -13.43
C MET A 557 14.83 -9.58 -13.37
N THR A 558 15.27 -8.38 -13.07
CA THR A 558 14.47 -7.15 -13.21
C THR A 558 15.28 -6.11 -13.97
N MET A 559 14.68 -5.53 -15.00
CA MET A 559 15.24 -4.46 -15.83
C MET A 559 14.38 -3.20 -15.65
N VAL A 560 15.00 -2.05 -15.43
CA VAL A 560 14.35 -0.75 -15.32
C VAL A 560 15.07 0.25 -16.23
N GLY A 561 14.33 0.86 -17.16
CA GLY A 561 14.91 1.78 -18.13
C GLY A 561 16.03 1.15 -18.98
N GLY A 562 15.92 -0.15 -19.29
CA GLY A 562 16.91 -0.90 -20.04
C GLY A 562 18.14 -1.35 -19.24
N ASN A 563 18.21 -1.04 -17.93
CA ASN A 563 19.31 -1.46 -17.06
C ASN A 563 18.87 -2.63 -16.18
N VAL A 564 19.70 -3.68 -16.08
CA VAL A 564 19.45 -4.77 -15.14
C VAL A 564 19.74 -4.28 -13.74
N VAL A 565 18.69 -4.18 -12.90
CA VAL A 565 18.76 -3.70 -11.51
C VAL A 565 18.75 -4.84 -10.48
N PHE A 566 18.33 -6.03 -10.92
CA PHE A 566 18.36 -7.27 -10.12
C PHE A 566 18.59 -8.47 -11.04
N GLN A 567 19.44 -9.41 -10.59
CA GLN A 567 19.67 -10.71 -11.21
C GLN A 567 20.00 -11.74 -10.13
N ASP A 568 19.25 -12.89 -10.12
CA ASP A 568 19.44 -14.03 -9.20
C ASP A 568 20.52 -15.00 -9.72
#